data_cfaf40d34d031740bfecd71ef0185d96
#
_entry.id   cfaf40d34d031740bfecd71ef0185d96
#
_cell.length_a   1.000
_cell.length_b   1.000
_cell.length_c   1.000
_cell.angle_alpha   90.00
_cell.angle_beta   90.00
_cell.angle_gamma   90.00
#
_symmetry.space_group_name_H-M   'P 1'
#
loop_
_entity.id
_entity.type
_entity.pdbx_description
1 polymer ?
#
loop_
_entity_poly.entity_id
_entity_poly.type
_entity_poly.pdbx_seq_one_letter_code
_entity_poly.pdbx_strand_id
1 'polypeptide(L)'
;MAKLIIRFINGIADVVNADPDMDGRLRVIFLADYNVKLGERVYPAADLSEQISTAGLEASGTGNMKFMMNGALTIGTLDGANVEIREQVGDDNFFLFGRTTEGIAALRHEGYRPWELIASTPELPEVLHLIESGHFSNGDKELFRPLLDNLTGHDPFFVLADFASYLQAQQAVSEAWADRPRWNRMSLLNTARSGLFSSDRSIREYCERIWQAEEFPVTITCEIDEAPAKGRRLPAAP
;
A
#
# COMPACT_ATOMS: atom_id res chain seq x y z
N MET A 1 4.92 9.52 16.77
CA MET A 1 4.11 8.43 16.20
C MET A 1 4.83 7.66 15.08
N ALA A 2 5.22 8.23 13.93
CA ALA A 2 5.81 7.51 12.80
C ALA A 2 7.01 6.59 13.14
N LYS A 3 8.01 7.09 13.88
CA LYS A 3 9.14 6.24 14.32
C LYS A 3 8.72 5.07 15.20
N LEU A 4 7.66 5.25 15.99
CA LEU A 4 7.13 4.19 16.85
C LEU A 4 6.43 3.11 16.02
N ILE A 5 5.70 3.50 14.96
CA ILE A 5 5.09 2.57 14.00
C ILE A 5 6.17 1.76 13.29
N ILE A 6 7.26 2.40 12.82
CA ILE A 6 8.40 1.69 12.21
C ILE A 6 8.99 0.67 13.20
N ARG A 7 9.16 1.05 14.45
CA ARG A 7 9.66 0.13 15.49
C ARG A 7 8.69 -1.01 15.74
N PHE A 8 7.40 -0.74 15.70
CA PHE A 8 6.35 -1.76 15.83
C PHE A 8 6.38 -2.76 14.67
N ILE A 9 6.50 -2.30 13.43
CA ILE A 9 6.64 -3.17 12.25
C ILE A 9 7.86 -4.09 12.39
N ASN A 10 9.00 -3.56 12.84
CA ASN A 10 10.19 -4.37 13.08
C ASN A 10 9.99 -5.36 14.24
N GLY A 11 9.29 -4.97 15.31
CA GLY A 11 8.94 -5.89 16.40
C GLY A 11 8.04 -7.04 15.94
N ILE A 12 7.07 -6.76 15.07
CA ILE A 12 6.26 -7.81 14.42
C ILE A 12 7.17 -8.70 13.56
N ALA A 13 8.09 -8.10 12.79
CA ALA A 13 9.02 -8.85 11.95
C ALA A 13 9.90 -9.80 12.78
N ASP A 14 10.41 -9.36 13.90
CA ASP A 14 11.24 -10.18 14.80
C ASP A 14 10.49 -11.41 15.29
N VAL A 15 9.22 -11.26 15.65
CA VAL A 15 8.37 -12.36 16.14
C VAL A 15 7.98 -13.29 14.98
N VAL A 16 7.35 -12.75 13.93
CA VAL A 16 6.79 -13.56 12.83
C VAL A 16 7.88 -14.29 12.05
N ASN A 17 9.02 -13.64 11.79
CA ASN A 17 10.09 -14.24 11.00
C ASN A 17 10.88 -15.33 11.78
N ALA A 18 10.80 -15.32 13.10
CA ALA A 18 11.43 -16.31 13.97
C ALA A 18 10.49 -17.46 14.37
N ASP A 19 9.19 -17.34 14.09
CA ASP A 19 8.20 -18.33 14.47
C ASP A 19 8.32 -19.59 13.59
N PRO A 20 8.63 -20.77 14.18
CA PRO A 20 8.76 -22.02 13.44
C PRO A 20 7.44 -22.48 12.81
N ASP A 21 6.29 -22.11 13.37
CA ASP A 21 4.98 -22.47 12.84
C ASP A 21 4.68 -21.74 11.55
N MET A 22 5.30 -20.58 11.32
CA MET A 22 5.21 -19.85 10.05
C MET A 22 5.95 -20.55 8.91
N ASP A 23 7.01 -21.31 9.20
CA ASP A 23 7.80 -22.07 8.20
C ASP A 23 8.14 -21.26 6.93
N GLY A 24 8.46 -19.99 7.10
CA GLY A 24 8.77 -19.07 6.01
C GLY A 24 7.60 -18.71 5.08
N ARG A 25 6.37 -19.15 5.37
CA ARG A 25 5.16 -18.82 4.59
C ARG A 25 4.74 -17.37 4.71
N LEU A 26 5.06 -16.74 5.85
CA LEU A 26 4.87 -15.32 6.09
C LEU A 26 6.21 -14.70 6.50
N ARG A 27 6.55 -13.58 5.87
CA ARG A 27 7.70 -12.77 6.26
C ARG A 27 7.30 -11.30 6.28
N VAL A 28 7.68 -10.62 7.33
CA VAL A 28 7.53 -9.17 7.48
C VAL A 28 8.88 -8.53 7.28
N ILE A 29 8.99 -7.60 6.34
CA ILE A 29 10.24 -6.91 5.99
C ILE A 29 9.99 -5.41 5.93
N PHE A 30 10.70 -4.65 6.75
CA PHE A 30 10.74 -3.20 6.62
C PHE A 30 11.88 -2.80 5.68
N LEU A 31 11.53 -2.18 4.56
CA LEU A 31 12.52 -1.69 3.59
C LEU A 31 13.09 -0.37 4.10
N ALA A 32 14.26 -0.46 4.73
CA ALA A 32 14.97 0.72 5.21
C ALA A 32 15.50 1.56 4.04
N ASP A 33 15.61 2.88 4.28
CA ASP A 33 16.15 3.85 3.31
C ASP A 33 15.48 3.77 1.93
N TYR A 34 14.13 3.67 1.94
CA TYR A 34 13.37 3.61 0.70
C TYR A 34 13.65 4.85 -0.18
N ASN A 35 14.02 4.57 -1.42
CA ASN A 35 14.36 5.59 -2.41
C ASN A 35 13.95 5.12 -3.82
N VAL A 36 14.13 5.97 -4.84
CA VAL A 36 13.72 5.67 -6.23
C VAL A 36 14.32 4.37 -6.75
N LYS A 37 15.62 4.12 -6.51
CA LYS A 37 16.31 2.90 -6.99
C LYS A 37 15.73 1.63 -6.35
N LEU A 38 15.33 1.71 -5.08
CA LEU A 38 14.65 0.61 -4.42
C LEU A 38 13.22 0.46 -4.96
N GLY A 39 12.52 1.57 -5.19
CA GLY A 39 11.19 1.58 -5.79
C GLY A 39 11.15 0.91 -7.16
N GLU A 40 12.12 1.16 -8.04
CA GLU A 40 12.25 0.52 -9.36
C GLU A 40 12.27 -1.02 -9.28
N ARG A 41 12.68 -1.57 -8.15
CA ARG A 41 12.72 -3.03 -7.90
C ARG A 41 11.47 -3.54 -7.19
N VAL A 42 10.92 -2.74 -6.29
CA VAL A 42 9.76 -3.13 -5.45
C VAL A 42 8.46 -3.14 -6.25
N TYR A 43 8.20 -2.10 -7.05
CA TYR A 43 6.95 -2.02 -7.80
C TYR A 43 6.73 -3.20 -8.75
N PRO A 44 7.73 -3.62 -9.57
CA PRO A 44 7.54 -4.78 -10.45
C PRO A 44 7.50 -6.13 -9.71
N ALA A 45 7.95 -6.17 -8.46
CA ALA A 45 8.00 -7.41 -7.67
C ALA A 45 6.74 -7.64 -6.82
N ALA A 46 5.81 -6.69 -6.80
CA ALA A 46 4.62 -6.79 -5.98
C ALA A 46 3.45 -7.43 -6.73
N ASP A 47 2.75 -8.34 -6.08
CA ASP A 47 1.50 -8.93 -6.56
C ASP A 47 0.27 -8.15 -6.07
N LEU A 48 0.37 -7.55 -4.89
CA LEU A 48 -0.70 -6.79 -4.24
C LEU A 48 -0.16 -5.45 -3.72
N SER A 49 -0.96 -4.42 -3.85
CA SER A 49 -0.70 -3.07 -3.34
C SER A 49 -1.77 -2.70 -2.32
N GLU A 50 -1.36 -2.43 -1.09
CA GLU A 50 -2.27 -2.00 -0.03
C GLU A 50 -2.28 -0.48 0.08
N GLN A 51 -3.44 0.11 -0.22
CA GLN A 51 -3.69 1.54 -0.23
C GLN A 51 -4.76 1.87 0.82
N ILE A 52 -4.30 1.97 2.06
CA ILE A 52 -5.12 1.89 3.28
C ILE A 52 -5.40 3.24 3.95
N SER A 53 -5.23 4.35 3.25
CA SER A 53 -5.62 5.66 3.79
C SER A 53 -7.13 5.72 4.05
N THR A 54 -7.51 6.37 5.15
CA THR A 54 -8.91 6.64 5.42
C THR A 54 -9.49 7.56 4.36
N ALA A 55 -10.67 7.26 3.84
CA ALA A 55 -11.30 8.04 2.78
C ALA A 55 -11.39 9.54 3.11
N GLY A 56 -10.90 10.37 2.17
CA GLY A 56 -10.82 11.82 2.29
C GLY A 56 -9.51 12.35 2.87
N LEU A 57 -8.52 11.51 3.15
CA LEU A 57 -7.23 11.94 3.73
C LEU A 57 -6.05 11.89 2.74
N GLU A 58 -6.16 11.13 1.65
CA GLU A 58 -5.15 11.06 0.59
C GLU A 58 -5.60 11.86 -0.63
N ALA A 59 -4.84 12.86 -1.04
CA ALA A 59 -5.19 13.70 -2.18
C ALA A 59 -5.16 12.93 -3.51
N SER A 60 -4.19 12.08 -3.72
CA SER A 60 -4.01 11.27 -4.92
C SER A 60 -3.27 9.97 -4.62
N GLY A 61 -2.08 10.07 -4.05
CA GLY A 61 -1.11 9.00 -4.06
C GLY A 61 -0.38 8.89 -5.40
N THR A 62 0.78 8.26 -5.39
CA THR A 62 1.55 7.94 -6.61
C THR A 62 2.00 6.48 -6.62
N GLY A 63 2.10 5.86 -5.45
CA GLY A 63 2.46 4.46 -5.30
C GLY A 63 1.43 3.54 -5.94
N ASN A 64 0.14 3.81 -5.72
CA ASN A 64 -0.98 3.09 -6.29
C ASN A 64 -0.91 3.00 -7.82
N MET A 65 -0.66 4.12 -8.51
CA MET A 65 -0.51 4.15 -9.97
C MET A 65 0.69 3.32 -10.45
N LYS A 66 1.83 3.41 -9.75
CA LYS A 66 3.04 2.67 -10.09
C LYS A 66 2.85 1.16 -9.91
N PHE A 67 2.20 0.74 -8.85
CA PHE A 67 1.82 -0.65 -8.63
C PHE A 67 0.89 -1.16 -9.72
N MET A 68 -0.18 -0.41 -10.04
CA MET A 68 -1.11 -0.73 -11.12
C MET A 68 -0.39 -0.93 -12.46
N MET A 69 0.50 0.00 -12.84
CA MET A 69 1.28 -0.07 -14.09
C MET A 69 2.17 -1.32 -14.17
N ASN A 70 2.59 -1.85 -13.01
CA ASN A 70 3.40 -3.05 -12.89
C ASN A 70 2.59 -4.32 -12.61
N GLY A 71 1.26 -4.25 -12.66
CA GLY A 71 0.37 -5.41 -12.59
C GLY A 71 -0.02 -5.85 -11.18
N ALA A 72 0.41 -5.14 -10.13
CA ALA A 72 -0.07 -5.40 -8.79
C ALA A 72 -1.56 -5.04 -8.68
N LEU A 73 -2.34 -5.92 -8.06
CA LEU A 73 -3.74 -5.63 -7.74
C LEU A 73 -3.82 -4.67 -6.57
N THR A 74 -4.89 -3.91 -6.49
CA THR A 74 -5.09 -2.96 -5.40
C THR A 74 -6.14 -3.46 -4.41
N ILE A 75 -5.76 -3.51 -3.13
CA ILE A 75 -6.69 -3.49 -2.01
C ILE A 75 -6.67 -2.08 -1.41
N GLY A 76 -7.81 -1.42 -1.35
CA GLY A 76 -7.81 -0.01 -0.95
C GLY A 76 -9.18 0.56 -0.66
N THR A 77 -9.17 1.74 -0.08
CA THR A 77 -10.34 2.58 0.17
C THR A 77 -10.66 3.45 -1.06
N LEU A 78 -11.86 4.02 -1.11
CA LEU A 78 -12.22 5.05 -2.11
C LEU A 78 -11.60 6.39 -1.71
N ASP A 79 -10.29 6.51 -1.93
CA ASP A 79 -9.51 7.68 -1.60
C ASP A 79 -8.39 7.92 -2.63
N GLY A 80 -8.07 9.18 -2.89
CA GLY A 80 -7.07 9.55 -3.87
C GLY A 80 -7.30 8.88 -5.23
N ALA A 81 -6.24 8.53 -5.93
CA ALA A 81 -6.31 7.89 -7.25
C ALA A 81 -6.84 6.44 -7.24
N ASN A 82 -7.13 5.86 -6.07
CA ASN A 82 -7.80 4.55 -6.02
C ASN A 82 -9.20 4.61 -6.65
N VAL A 83 -9.86 5.77 -6.59
CA VAL A 83 -11.17 6.00 -7.21
C VAL A 83 -11.06 5.76 -8.71
N GLU A 84 -10.16 6.47 -9.37
CA GLU A 84 -9.93 6.35 -10.81
C GLU A 84 -9.36 4.98 -11.20
N ILE A 85 -8.49 4.38 -10.36
CA ILE A 85 -7.99 3.02 -10.60
C ILE A 85 -9.17 2.06 -10.66
N ARG A 86 -10.07 2.09 -9.67
CA ARG A 86 -11.24 1.22 -9.62
C ARG A 86 -12.16 1.44 -10.81
N GLU A 87 -12.41 2.69 -11.20
CA GLU A 87 -13.19 3.02 -12.41
C GLU A 87 -12.56 2.42 -13.67
N GLN A 88 -11.24 2.48 -13.81
CA GLN A 88 -10.55 1.96 -14.98
C GLN A 88 -10.55 0.43 -15.04
N VAL A 89 -10.32 -0.25 -13.91
CA VAL A 89 -10.21 -1.71 -13.90
C VAL A 89 -11.56 -2.40 -13.75
N GLY A 90 -12.55 -1.73 -13.18
CA GLY A 90 -13.87 -2.26 -12.81
C GLY A 90 -13.85 -2.93 -11.44
N ASP A 91 -15.03 -3.00 -10.84
CA ASP A 91 -15.25 -3.45 -9.46
C ASP A 91 -14.70 -4.85 -9.18
N ASP A 92 -14.82 -5.75 -10.15
CA ASP A 92 -14.38 -7.15 -10.03
C ASP A 92 -12.84 -7.30 -9.99
N ASN A 93 -12.09 -6.23 -10.30
CA ASN A 93 -10.63 -6.24 -10.39
C ASN A 93 -9.96 -5.32 -9.36
N PHE A 94 -10.72 -4.92 -8.35
CA PHE A 94 -10.27 -4.08 -7.24
C PHE A 94 -10.85 -4.61 -5.92
N PHE A 95 -10.05 -4.72 -4.88
CA PHE A 95 -10.52 -5.17 -3.56
C PHE A 95 -10.85 -3.94 -2.71
N LEU A 96 -12.11 -3.54 -2.76
CA LEU A 96 -12.59 -2.38 -2.02
C LEU A 96 -12.85 -2.71 -0.56
N PHE A 97 -12.43 -1.82 0.33
CA PHE A 97 -12.82 -1.81 1.74
C PHE A 97 -12.98 -0.38 2.25
N GLY A 98 -13.41 -0.28 3.51
CA GLY A 98 -13.51 0.98 4.22
C GLY A 98 -14.76 1.79 3.91
N ARG A 99 -14.94 2.84 4.67
CA ARG A 99 -16.05 3.78 4.54
C ARG A 99 -15.77 4.79 3.44
N THR A 100 -16.83 5.40 2.93
CA THR A 100 -16.72 6.56 2.04
C THR A 100 -16.38 7.82 2.84
N THR A 101 -15.98 8.88 2.15
CA THR A 101 -15.73 10.19 2.77
C THR A 101 -16.94 10.69 3.55
N GLU A 102 -18.14 10.52 2.98
CA GLU A 102 -19.41 10.89 3.64
C GLU A 102 -19.68 10.02 4.87
N GLY A 103 -19.35 8.71 4.78
CA GLY A 103 -19.47 7.78 5.90
C GLY A 103 -18.54 8.12 7.06
N ILE A 104 -17.32 8.55 6.78
CA ILE A 104 -16.37 9.04 7.79
C ILE A 104 -16.85 10.36 8.39
N ALA A 105 -17.37 11.28 7.58
CA ALA A 105 -17.92 12.54 8.06
C ALA A 105 -19.13 12.32 8.98
N ALA A 106 -20.04 11.43 8.60
CA ALA A 106 -21.21 11.05 9.42
C ALA A 106 -20.76 10.43 10.76
N LEU A 107 -19.83 9.46 10.72
CA LEU A 107 -19.30 8.82 11.93
C LEU A 107 -18.66 9.84 12.89
N ARG A 108 -17.94 10.81 12.35
CA ARG A 108 -17.37 11.91 13.15
C ARG A 108 -18.43 12.79 13.79
N HIS A 109 -19.47 13.10 13.04
CA HIS A 109 -20.59 13.95 13.53
C HIS A 109 -21.42 13.24 14.60
N GLU A 110 -21.64 11.95 14.48
CA GLU A 110 -22.38 11.11 15.43
C GLU A 110 -21.61 10.85 16.74
N GLY A 111 -20.33 11.18 16.78
CA GLY A 111 -19.46 10.98 17.93
C GLY A 111 -18.87 9.56 17.95
N TYR A 112 -17.92 9.35 17.06
CA TYR A 112 -17.18 8.09 16.93
C TYR A 112 -16.57 7.59 18.25
N ARG A 113 -16.79 6.31 18.55
CA ARG A 113 -16.36 5.66 19.79
C ARG A 113 -15.60 4.38 19.48
N PRO A 114 -14.26 4.39 19.47
CA PRO A 114 -13.44 3.24 19.14
C PRO A 114 -13.75 1.98 19.97
N TRP A 115 -14.06 2.15 21.28
CA TRP A 115 -14.33 1.01 22.17
C TRP A 115 -15.60 0.22 21.81
N GLU A 116 -16.60 0.83 21.18
CA GLU A 116 -17.80 0.12 20.72
C GLU A 116 -17.45 -0.86 19.61
N LEU A 117 -16.53 -0.46 18.70
CA LEU A 117 -16.04 -1.33 17.65
C LEU A 117 -15.13 -2.44 18.18
N ILE A 118 -14.27 -2.13 19.15
CA ILE A 118 -13.44 -3.12 19.79
C ILE A 118 -14.31 -4.22 20.44
N ALA A 119 -15.39 -3.84 21.11
CA ALA A 119 -16.31 -4.78 21.74
C ALA A 119 -17.11 -5.62 20.73
N SER A 120 -17.38 -5.08 19.54
CA SER A 120 -18.20 -5.74 18.50
C SER A 120 -17.42 -6.52 17.45
N THR A 121 -16.10 -6.37 17.39
CA THR A 121 -15.23 -7.04 16.40
C THR A 121 -14.37 -8.09 17.11
N PRO A 122 -14.63 -9.39 16.90
CA PRO A 122 -14.02 -10.49 17.70
C PRO A 122 -12.49 -10.50 17.71
N GLU A 123 -11.84 -10.11 16.61
CA GLU A 123 -10.39 -10.17 16.46
C GLU A 123 -9.66 -8.99 17.14
N LEU A 124 -10.31 -7.84 17.30
CA LEU A 124 -9.67 -6.63 17.81
C LEU A 124 -9.16 -6.76 19.25
N PRO A 125 -9.91 -7.33 20.22
CA PRO A 125 -9.42 -7.51 21.58
C PRO A 125 -8.13 -8.33 21.66
N GLU A 126 -8.01 -9.39 20.84
CA GLU A 126 -6.83 -10.24 20.80
C GLU A 126 -5.62 -9.51 20.21
N VAL A 127 -5.80 -8.83 19.09
CA VAL A 127 -4.74 -8.02 18.45
C VAL A 127 -4.24 -6.93 19.40
N LEU A 128 -5.14 -6.20 20.06
CA LEU A 128 -4.76 -5.15 21.00
C LEU A 128 -4.06 -5.73 22.23
N HIS A 129 -4.51 -6.88 22.72
CA HIS A 129 -3.86 -7.58 23.85
C HIS A 129 -2.44 -8.04 23.49
N LEU A 130 -2.19 -8.53 22.28
CA LEU A 130 -0.82 -8.89 21.85
C LEU A 130 0.12 -7.68 21.91
N ILE A 131 -0.36 -6.49 21.52
CA ILE A 131 0.44 -5.27 21.62
C ILE A 131 0.66 -4.88 23.08
N GLU A 132 -0.40 -4.89 23.90
CA GLU A 132 -0.37 -4.50 25.31
C GLU A 132 0.49 -5.44 26.16
N SER A 133 0.51 -6.73 25.85
CA SER A 133 1.29 -7.73 26.58
C SER A 133 2.80 -7.55 26.45
N GLY A 134 3.25 -6.74 25.47
CA GLY A 134 4.68 -6.61 25.15
C GLY A 134 5.19 -7.70 24.21
N HIS A 135 4.30 -8.47 23.57
CA HIS A 135 4.67 -9.57 22.69
C HIS A 135 5.63 -9.11 21.55
N PHE A 136 5.40 -7.93 20.99
CA PHE A 136 6.21 -7.36 19.90
C PHE A 136 7.34 -6.42 20.39
N SER A 137 7.59 -6.36 21.68
CA SER A 137 8.57 -5.46 22.31
C SER A 137 9.50 -6.13 23.33
N ASN A 138 9.70 -7.45 23.20
CA ASN A 138 10.50 -8.24 24.13
C ASN A 138 10.05 -8.09 25.61
N GLY A 139 8.74 -7.95 25.85
CA GLY A 139 8.15 -7.80 27.17
C GLY A 139 8.03 -6.36 27.69
N ASP A 140 8.50 -5.37 26.98
CA ASP A 140 8.32 -3.96 27.33
C ASP A 140 6.89 -3.49 26.99
N LYS A 141 6.01 -3.51 27.98
CA LYS A 141 4.59 -3.13 27.84
C LYS A 141 4.35 -1.64 27.59
N GLU A 142 5.32 -0.80 27.95
CA GLU A 142 5.19 0.64 27.83
C GLU A 142 5.61 1.16 26.45
N LEU A 143 6.43 0.41 25.73
CA LEU A 143 7.00 0.85 24.45
C LEU A 143 5.94 1.26 23.43
N PHE A 144 4.90 0.41 23.26
CA PHE A 144 3.83 0.63 22.29
C PHE A 144 2.54 1.18 22.91
N ARG A 145 2.57 1.53 24.20
CA ARG A 145 1.42 2.15 24.88
C ARG A 145 0.86 3.36 24.14
N PRO A 146 1.70 4.29 23.61
CA PRO A 146 1.16 5.43 22.84
C PRO A 146 0.42 5.04 21.56
N LEU A 147 0.72 3.91 20.93
CA LEU A 147 -0.05 3.40 19.79
C LEU A 147 -1.43 2.90 20.24
N LEU A 148 -1.47 2.12 21.32
CA LEU A 148 -2.72 1.64 21.91
C LEU A 148 -3.61 2.80 22.34
N ASP A 149 -3.07 3.76 23.08
CA ASP A 149 -3.81 4.92 23.56
C ASP A 149 -4.38 5.75 22.40
N ASN A 150 -3.64 5.85 21.29
CA ASN A 150 -4.11 6.53 20.08
C ASN A 150 -5.29 5.79 19.44
N LEU A 151 -5.18 4.46 19.26
CA LEU A 151 -6.21 3.64 18.63
C LEU A 151 -7.47 3.51 19.52
N THR A 152 -7.29 3.23 20.81
CA THR A 152 -8.42 2.95 21.71
C THR A 152 -9.09 4.21 22.23
N GLY A 153 -8.35 5.32 22.33
CA GLY A 153 -8.86 6.58 22.86
C GLY A 153 -9.55 7.46 21.83
N HIS A 154 -8.92 7.70 20.71
CA HIS A 154 -9.40 8.71 19.75
C HIS A 154 -9.48 8.19 18.32
N ASP A 155 -8.61 7.25 17.95
CA ASP A 155 -8.49 6.72 16.58
C ASP A 155 -8.71 7.80 15.50
N PRO A 156 -7.82 8.81 15.44
CA PRO A 156 -8.04 10.02 14.63
C PRO A 156 -8.12 9.74 13.13
N PHE A 157 -7.69 8.56 12.72
CA PHE A 157 -7.71 8.07 11.34
C PHE A 157 -8.78 7.02 11.09
N PHE A 158 -9.68 6.76 12.06
CA PHE A 158 -10.77 5.80 11.93
C PHE A 158 -10.32 4.39 11.49
N VAL A 159 -9.12 4.00 11.89
CA VAL A 159 -8.50 2.71 11.51
C VAL A 159 -9.36 1.53 11.96
N LEU A 160 -9.88 1.60 13.19
CA LEU A 160 -10.75 0.56 13.73
C LEU A 160 -12.12 0.51 13.03
N ALA A 161 -12.59 1.64 12.50
CA ALA A 161 -13.86 1.72 11.78
C ALA A 161 -13.84 0.96 10.44
N ASP A 162 -12.68 0.84 9.83
CA ASP A 162 -12.49 0.16 8.55
C ASP A 162 -12.00 -1.29 8.71
N PHE A 163 -11.60 -1.69 9.93
CA PHE A 163 -10.92 -2.95 10.18
C PHE A 163 -11.71 -4.19 9.74
N ALA A 164 -13.00 -4.28 10.08
CA ALA A 164 -13.82 -5.43 9.71
C ALA A 164 -13.97 -5.58 8.19
N SER A 165 -14.16 -4.47 7.47
CA SER A 165 -14.22 -4.48 6.00
C SER A 165 -12.88 -4.80 5.36
N TYR A 166 -11.77 -4.37 5.99
CA TYR A 166 -10.42 -4.74 5.56
C TYR A 166 -10.19 -6.24 5.67
N LEU A 167 -10.59 -6.89 6.77
CA LEU A 167 -10.50 -8.35 6.91
C LEU A 167 -11.29 -9.09 5.83
N GLN A 168 -12.50 -8.61 5.50
CA GLN A 168 -13.31 -9.19 4.41
C GLN A 168 -12.62 -9.04 3.05
N ALA A 169 -12.02 -7.88 2.78
CA ALA A 169 -11.26 -7.66 1.56
C ALA A 169 -10.00 -8.55 1.48
N GLN A 170 -9.29 -8.76 2.58
CA GLN A 170 -8.16 -9.68 2.66
C GLN A 170 -8.57 -11.14 2.39
N GLN A 171 -9.76 -11.54 2.86
CA GLN A 171 -10.32 -12.85 2.52
C GLN A 171 -10.56 -12.97 1.02
N ALA A 172 -11.16 -11.96 0.39
CA ALA A 172 -11.41 -11.94 -1.06
C ALA A 172 -10.09 -11.94 -1.86
N VAL A 173 -9.02 -11.26 -1.37
CA VAL A 173 -7.67 -11.33 -1.93
C VAL A 173 -7.15 -12.76 -1.89
N SER A 174 -7.27 -13.44 -0.76
CA SER A 174 -6.80 -14.82 -0.58
C SER A 174 -7.52 -15.80 -1.52
N GLU A 175 -8.82 -15.64 -1.68
CA GLU A 175 -9.64 -16.44 -2.61
C GLU A 175 -9.24 -16.20 -4.07
N ALA A 176 -9.04 -14.94 -4.46
CA ALA A 176 -8.58 -14.59 -5.81
C ALA A 176 -7.15 -15.09 -6.08
N TRP A 177 -6.27 -15.05 -5.08
CA TRP A 177 -4.89 -15.56 -5.17
C TRP A 177 -4.85 -17.07 -5.39
N ALA A 178 -5.75 -17.82 -4.80
CA ALA A 178 -5.89 -19.26 -5.01
C ALA A 178 -6.32 -19.61 -6.44
N ASP A 179 -7.05 -18.72 -7.11
CA ASP A 179 -7.44 -18.84 -8.53
C ASP A 179 -6.42 -18.11 -9.42
N ARG A 180 -5.31 -18.78 -9.76
CA ARG A 180 -4.23 -18.21 -10.56
C ARG A 180 -4.65 -17.67 -11.93
N PRO A 181 -5.52 -18.36 -12.71
CA PRO A 181 -6.05 -17.79 -13.95
C PRO A 181 -6.80 -16.48 -13.75
N ARG A 182 -7.63 -16.39 -12.71
CA ARG A 182 -8.34 -15.17 -12.33
C ARG A 182 -7.37 -14.07 -11.95
N TRP A 183 -6.41 -14.34 -11.05
CA TRP A 183 -5.41 -13.38 -10.61
C TRP A 183 -4.60 -12.79 -11.78
N ASN A 184 -4.10 -13.66 -12.66
CA ASN A 184 -3.32 -13.23 -13.82
C ASN A 184 -4.14 -12.35 -14.77
N ARG A 185 -5.43 -12.68 -14.97
CA ARG A 185 -6.33 -11.85 -15.77
C ARG A 185 -6.53 -10.47 -15.14
N MET A 186 -6.76 -10.39 -13.84
CA MET A 186 -6.90 -9.13 -13.11
C MET A 186 -5.62 -8.29 -13.23
N SER A 187 -4.45 -8.89 -13.04
CA SER A 187 -3.13 -8.24 -13.16
C SER A 187 -2.92 -7.66 -14.56
N LEU A 188 -3.19 -8.44 -15.61
CA LEU A 188 -3.11 -7.96 -16.99
C LEU A 188 -4.05 -6.79 -17.27
N LEU A 189 -5.28 -6.84 -16.74
CA LEU A 189 -6.24 -5.74 -16.89
C LEU A 189 -5.77 -4.47 -16.17
N ASN A 190 -5.16 -4.60 -14.98
CA ASN A 190 -4.58 -3.47 -14.27
C ASN A 190 -3.53 -2.77 -15.13
N THR A 191 -2.55 -3.50 -15.65
CA THR A 191 -1.52 -2.92 -16.52
C THR A 191 -2.13 -2.34 -17.80
N ALA A 192 -3.01 -3.07 -18.48
CA ALA A 192 -3.59 -2.64 -19.76
C ALA A 192 -4.44 -1.36 -19.63
N ARG A 193 -5.04 -1.13 -18.47
CA ARG A 193 -5.92 0.02 -18.19
C ARG A 193 -5.25 1.16 -17.45
N SER A 194 -3.93 1.09 -17.24
CA SER A 194 -3.15 2.14 -16.55
C SER A 194 -2.89 3.39 -17.39
N GLY A 195 -3.27 3.40 -18.66
CA GLY A 195 -3.01 4.52 -19.59
C GLY A 195 -3.57 5.87 -19.14
N LEU A 196 -4.63 5.88 -18.33
CA LEU A 196 -5.14 7.12 -17.71
C LEU A 196 -4.07 7.85 -16.89
N PHE A 197 -3.14 7.13 -16.30
CA PHE A 197 -2.09 7.67 -15.44
C PHE A 197 -0.78 7.99 -16.18
N SER A 198 -0.80 7.98 -17.53
CA SER A 198 0.33 8.41 -18.34
C SER A 198 0.57 9.90 -18.18
N SER A 199 1.82 10.28 -17.92
CA SER A 199 2.23 11.69 -17.88
C SER A 199 2.05 12.38 -19.24
N ASP A 200 2.30 11.66 -20.34
CA ASP A 200 2.12 12.19 -21.70
C ASP A 200 0.66 12.57 -21.96
N ARG A 201 -0.28 11.70 -21.55
CA ARG A 201 -1.71 12.00 -21.62
C ARG A 201 -2.05 13.27 -20.83
N SER A 202 -1.57 13.35 -19.59
CA SER A 202 -1.87 14.50 -18.71
C SER A 202 -1.33 15.80 -19.30
N ILE A 203 -0.11 15.79 -19.84
CA ILE A 203 0.48 16.98 -20.46
C ILE A 203 -0.27 17.36 -21.76
N ARG A 204 -0.66 16.40 -22.58
CA ARG A 204 -1.48 16.70 -23.77
C ARG A 204 -2.82 17.34 -23.39
N GLU A 205 -3.50 16.81 -22.39
CA GLU A 205 -4.74 17.43 -21.91
C GLU A 205 -4.52 18.84 -21.36
N TYR A 206 -3.42 19.11 -20.68
CA TYR A 206 -3.07 20.47 -20.27
C TYR A 206 -2.80 21.38 -21.45
N CYS A 207 -2.06 20.92 -22.48
CA CYS A 207 -1.82 21.68 -23.69
C CYS A 207 -3.13 22.04 -24.41
N GLU A 208 -4.02 21.05 -24.59
CA GLU A 208 -5.27 21.21 -25.30
C GLU A 208 -6.30 22.05 -24.53
N ARG A 209 -6.52 21.74 -23.23
CA ARG A 209 -7.66 22.27 -22.47
C ARG A 209 -7.35 23.53 -21.67
N ILE A 210 -6.10 23.74 -21.29
CA ILE A 210 -5.71 24.82 -20.38
C ILE A 210 -4.78 25.81 -21.07
N TRP A 211 -3.66 25.34 -21.61
CA TRP A 211 -2.63 26.21 -22.17
C TRP A 211 -2.87 26.59 -23.61
N GLN A 212 -3.69 25.83 -24.35
CA GLN A 212 -3.91 26.00 -25.78
C GLN A 212 -2.59 26.09 -26.57
N ALA A 213 -1.64 25.24 -26.17
CA ALA A 213 -0.29 25.17 -26.70
C ALA A 213 -0.16 23.98 -27.66
N GLU A 214 0.52 24.20 -28.77
CA GLU A 214 0.86 23.12 -29.73
C GLU A 214 2.09 22.35 -29.23
N GLU A 215 2.10 21.03 -29.50
CA GLU A 215 3.27 20.20 -29.23
C GLU A 215 4.42 20.62 -30.19
N PHE A 216 5.57 20.92 -29.59
CA PHE A 216 6.79 21.18 -30.36
C PHE A 216 7.65 19.92 -30.41
N PRO A 217 7.87 19.31 -31.58
CA PRO A 217 8.68 18.10 -31.68
C PRO A 217 10.14 18.40 -31.35
N VAL A 218 10.65 17.77 -30.27
CA VAL A 218 12.06 17.85 -29.89
C VAL A 218 12.75 16.56 -30.31
N THR A 219 13.75 16.70 -31.20
CA THR A 219 14.63 15.56 -31.50
C THR A 219 15.64 15.40 -30.36
N ILE A 220 15.46 14.37 -29.55
CA ILE A 220 16.45 14.02 -28.52
C ILE A 220 17.56 13.22 -29.21
N THR A 221 18.72 13.84 -29.44
CA THR A 221 19.94 13.13 -29.78
C THR A 221 20.57 12.61 -28.51
N CYS A 222 20.36 11.33 -28.20
CA CYS A 222 21.18 10.67 -27.17
C CYS A 222 22.59 10.48 -27.76
N GLU A 223 23.54 11.34 -27.44
CA GLU A 223 24.92 10.95 -27.49
C GLU A 223 25.13 9.89 -26.40
N ILE A 224 25.09 8.62 -26.80
CA ILE A 224 25.57 7.55 -25.91
C ILE A 224 27.09 7.74 -25.91
N ASP A 225 27.61 8.39 -24.87
CA ASP A 225 29.05 8.33 -24.57
C ASP A 225 29.39 6.83 -24.37
N GLU A 226 29.86 6.19 -25.43
CA GLU A 226 30.52 4.91 -25.33
C GLU A 226 31.81 5.12 -24.51
N ALA A 227 31.68 5.09 -23.17
CA ALA A 227 32.85 5.00 -22.33
C ALA A 227 33.63 3.72 -22.73
N PRO A 228 34.92 3.81 -23.12
CA PRO A 228 35.66 2.66 -23.54
C PRO A 228 35.69 1.63 -22.42
N ALA A 229 35.28 0.41 -22.73
CA ALA A 229 35.30 -0.72 -21.81
C ALA A 229 36.75 -0.93 -21.29
N LYS A 230 37.04 -0.35 -20.12
CA LYS A 230 38.28 -0.64 -19.41
C LYS A 230 38.19 -2.06 -18.91
N GLY A 231 38.88 -2.98 -19.63
CA GLY A 231 39.04 -4.37 -19.25
C GLY A 231 39.57 -4.50 -17.82
N ARG A 232 38.69 -4.87 -16.91
CA ARG A 232 39.11 -5.36 -15.59
C ARG A 232 39.72 -6.73 -15.78
N ARG A 233 41.08 -6.80 -15.77
CA ARG A 233 41.78 -8.05 -15.49
C ARG A 233 41.48 -8.43 -14.04
N LEU A 234 40.79 -9.56 -13.86
CA LEU A 234 40.68 -10.20 -12.55
C LEU A 234 42.10 -10.66 -12.14
N PRO A 235 42.53 -10.41 -10.89
CA PRO A 235 43.78 -11.01 -10.39
C PRO A 235 43.60 -12.52 -10.28
N ALA A 236 44.60 -13.26 -10.70
CA ALA A 236 44.67 -14.69 -10.53
C ALA A 236 44.69 -15.01 -9.02
N ALA A 237 43.85 -15.97 -8.63
CA ALA A 237 43.85 -16.49 -7.27
C ALA A 237 45.16 -17.27 -6.99
N PRO A 238 45.65 -17.22 -5.72
CA PRO A 238 46.79 -18.03 -5.29
C PRO A 238 46.47 -19.52 -5.16
#